data_294ed8972d6851f829a74d464b9e8ef4
#
_entry.id   294ed8972d6851f829a74d464b9e8ef4
#
_cell.length_a   1.000
_cell.length_b   1.000
_cell.length_c   1.000
_cell.angle_alpha   90.00
_cell.angle_beta   90.00
_cell.angle_gamma   90.00
#
_symmetry.space_group_name_H-M   'P 1'
#
loop_
_entity.id
_entity.type
_entity.pdbx_description
1 polymer ?
#
loop_
_entity_poly.entity_id
_entity_poly.type
_entity_poly.pdbx_seq_one_letter_code
_entity_poly.pdbx_strand_id
1 'polypeptide(L)'
;AEETSMIISIDRWVLRQACQQIQTWNQMYSPDPALSVNVNISAKHIVSQELREFLIEVLTETGLEPDSLKLEITEFSIVDHSDITAAAFTRLKELGVQIQIDDFGIGYSSLGYLSNFPINALKIDRSFVNDIIEDTGQRDIVEAIIALTKRLNVQVIAEGVETPEQLAKLRELGCKLGQGFFLSTPLDGPHAEQLITQIKFGTGMLPALEPKEN
;
A
#
# COMPACT_ATOMS: atom_id res chain seq x y z
N ALA A 1 -4.78 -18.42 10.82
CA ALA A 1 -5.36 -18.50 9.47
C ALA A 1 -4.29 -18.83 8.41
N GLU A 2 -3.11 -18.26 8.50
CA GLU A 2 -2.02 -18.49 7.53
C GLU A 2 -1.54 -19.95 7.45
N GLU A 3 -1.60 -20.70 8.53
CA GLU A 3 -1.24 -22.13 8.55
C GLU A 3 -2.24 -23.02 7.82
N THR A 4 -3.45 -22.54 7.56
CA THR A 4 -4.52 -23.29 6.91
C THR A 4 -4.82 -22.76 5.51
N SER A 5 -5.33 -23.63 4.61
CA SER A 5 -5.83 -23.21 3.29
C SER A 5 -7.01 -22.21 3.35
N MET A 6 -7.56 -21.98 4.53
CA MET A 6 -8.63 -21.01 4.76
C MET A 6 -8.19 -19.57 4.44
N ILE A 7 -6.89 -19.24 4.56
CA ILE A 7 -6.38 -17.91 4.26
C ILE A 7 -6.66 -17.51 2.81
N ILE A 8 -6.49 -18.43 1.86
CA ILE A 8 -6.76 -18.16 0.43
C ILE A 8 -8.23 -17.81 0.21
N SER A 9 -9.14 -18.49 0.91
CA SER A 9 -10.58 -18.20 0.81
C SER A 9 -10.93 -16.82 1.39
N ILE A 10 -10.25 -16.42 2.48
CA ILE A 10 -10.39 -15.09 3.08
C ILE A 10 -9.84 -14.03 2.11
N ASP A 11 -8.63 -14.22 1.59
CA ASP A 11 -8.01 -13.30 0.62
C ASP A 11 -8.93 -13.08 -0.58
N ARG A 12 -9.48 -14.15 -1.15
CA ARG A 12 -10.42 -14.08 -2.28
C ARG A 12 -11.68 -13.29 -1.95
N TRP A 13 -12.23 -13.50 -0.77
CA TRP A 13 -13.41 -12.77 -0.34
C TRP A 13 -13.11 -11.28 -0.15
N VAL A 14 -12.01 -10.95 0.53
CA VAL A 14 -11.57 -9.55 0.76
C VAL A 14 -11.30 -8.86 -0.57
N LEU A 15 -10.54 -9.48 -1.47
CA LEU A 15 -10.23 -8.92 -2.80
C LEU A 15 -11.50 -8.58 -3.58
N ARG A 16 -12.47 -9.51 -3.63
CA ARG A 16 -13.73 -9.26 -4.35
C ARG A 16 -14.52 -8.11 -3.73
N GLN A 17 -14.64 -8.07 -2.40
CA GLN A 17 -15.35 -6.99 -1.70
C GLN A 17 -14.67 -5.63 -1.90
N ALA A 18 -13.35 -5.58 -1.79
CA ALA A 18 -12.59 -4.35 -1.95
C ALA A 18 -12.69 -3.81 -3.40
N CYS A 19 -12.55 -4.67 -4.41
CA CYS A 19 -12.70 -4.26 -5.81
C CYS A 19 -14.11 -3.76 -6.13
N GLN A 20 -15.15 -4.43 -5.62
CA GLN A 20 -16.54 -4.00 -5.80
C GLN A 20 -16.79 -2.63 -5.16
N GLN A 21 -16.31 -2.44 -3.93
CA GLN A 21 -16.54 -1.20 -3.19
C GLN A 21 -15.85 -0.01 -3.84
N ILE A 22 -14.56 -0.16 -4.20
CA ILE A 22 -13.80 0.94 -4.81
C ILE A 22 -14.32 1.29 -6.20
N GLN A 23 -14.74 0.30 -6.99
CA GLN A 23 -15.35 0.55 -8.29
C GLN A 23 -16.69 1.28 -8.18
N THR A 24 -17.50 0.91 -7.19
CA THR A 24 -18.76 1.62 -6.91
C THR A 24 -18.50 3.11 -6.63
N TRP A 25 -17.51 3.42 -5.79
CA TRP A 25 -17.15 4.80 -5.47
C TRP A 25 -16.55 5.53 -6.68
N ASN A 26 -15.71 4.86 -7.49
CA ASN A 26 -15.15 5.45 -8.71
C ASN A 26 -16.26 5.81 -9.70
N GLN A 27 -17.27 4.96 -9.88
CA GLN A 27 -18.40 5.24 -10.75
C GLN A 27 -19.30 6.36 -10.20
N MET A 28 -19.56 6.33 -8.90
CA MET A 28 -20.46 7.30 -8.26
C MET A 28 -19.85 8.70 -8.19
N TYR A 29 -18.58 8.79 -7.87
CA TYR A 29 -17.92 10.07 -7.61
C TYR A 29 -17.00 10.53 -8.73
N SER A 30 -16.59 9.66 -9.63
CA SER A 30 -15.67 9.96 -10.75
C SER A 30 -14.49 10.85 -10.31
N PRO A 31 -13.71 10.44 -9.30
CA PRO A 31 -12.59 11.23 -8.80
C PRO A 31 -11.45 11.28 -9.83
N ASP A 32 -10.67 12.35 -9.83
CA ASP A 32 -9.48 12.48 -10.65
C ASP A 32 -8.29 12.87 -9.73
N PRO A 33 -7.30 11.97 -9.55
CA PRO A 33 -7.24 10.61 -10.12
C PRO A 33 -8.27 9.66 -9.51
N ALA A 34 -8.55 8.54 -10.20
CA ALA A 34 -9.41 7.48 -9.69
C ALA A 34 -8.90 6.93 -8.34
N LEU A 35 -9.84 6.56 -7.46
CA LEU A 35 -9.48 5.93 -6.19
C LEU A 35 -8.86 4.56 -6.44
N SER A 36 -7.90 4.21 -5.61
CA SER A 36 -7.27 2.89 -5.59
C SER A 36 -7.47 2.23 -4.23
N VAL A 37 -7.39 0.91 -4.19
CA VAL A 37 -7.52 0.13 -2.97
C VAL A 37 -6.30 -0.73 -2.76
N ASN A 38 -5.79 -0.73 -1.53
CA ASN A 38 -4.73 -1.60 -1.08
C ASN A 38 -5.35 -2.80 -0.37
N VAL A 39 -4.91 -4.01 -0.71
CA VAL A 39 -5.40 -5.25 -0.11
C VAL A 39 -4.22 -6.12 0.29
N ASN A 40 -4.18 -6.48 1.57
CA ASN A 40 -3.22 -7.43 2.07
C ASN A 40 -3.46 -8.82 1.46
N ILE A 41 -2.40 -9.48 1.02
CA ILE A 41 -2.43 -10.80 0.42
C ILE A 41 -1.43 -11.74 1.10
N SER A 42 -1.86 -12.95 1.40
CA SER A 42 -0.98 -13.94 2.02
C SER A 42 0.11 -14.47 1.06
N ALA A 43 1.27 -14.81 1.62
CA ALA A 43 2.36 -15.44 0.86
C ALA A 43 1.90 -16.70 0.11
N LYS A 44 1.06 -17.52 0.75
CA LYS A 44 0.49 -18.74 0.14
C LYS A 44 -0.34 -18.43 -1.10
N HIS A 45 -1.11 -17.36 -1.08
CA HIS A 45 -1.95 -17.00 -2.22
C HIS A 45 -1.12 -16.39 -3.35
N ILE A 46 -0.10 -15.59 -3.03
CA ILE A 46 0.79 -14.98 -4.03
C ILE A 46 1.47 -16.02 -4.91
N VAL A 47 1.99 -17.09 -4.32
CA VAL A 47 2.68 -18.15 -5.08
C VAL A 47 1.71 -19.14 -5.72
N SER A 48 0.42 -19.04 -5.43
CA SER A 48 -0.63 -19.88 -6.02
C SER A 48 -0.79 -19.57 -7.51
N GLN A 49 -0.90 -20.61 -8.32
CA GLN A 49 -1.16 -20.44 -9.76
C GLN A 49 -2.57 -19.89 -10.04
N GLU A 50 -3.49 -20.05 -9.09
CA GLU A 50 -4.89 -19.66 -9.23
C GLU A 50 -5.14 -18.15 -8.97
N LEU A 51 -4.18 -17.43 -8.34
CA LEU A 51 -4.39 -16.02 -8.00
C LEU A 51 -4.61 -15.17 -9.25
N ARG A 52 -3.83 -15.40 -10.30
CA ARG A 52 -3.93 -14.61 -11.53
C ARG A 52 -5.29 -14.76 -12.19
N GLU A 53 -5.76 -16.01 -12.34
CA GLU A 53 -7.07 -16.31 -12.93
C GLU A 53 -8.20 -15.71 -12.10
N PHE A 54 -8.10 -15.81 -10.78
CA PHE A 54 -9.05 -15.21 -9.86
C PHE A 54 -9.09 -13.66 -9.97
N LEU A 55 -7.95 -13.02 -10.10
CA LEU A 55 -7.89 -11.56 -10.28
C LEU A 55 -8.49 -11.13 -11.63
N ILE A 56 -8.24 -11.89 -12.72
CA ILE A 56 -8.89 -11.65 -14.02
C ILE A 56 -10.41 -11.73 -13.89
N GLU A 57 -10.92 -12.76 -13.20
CA GLU A 57 -12.35 -12.93 -12.93
C GLU A 57 -12.90 -11.70 -12.18
N VAL A 58 -12.29 -11.32 -11.04
CA VAL A 58 -12.77 -10.23 -10.20
C VAL A 58 -12.70 -8.87 -10.92
N LEU A 59 -11.61 -8.57 -11.61
CA LEU A 59 -11.45 -7.32 -12.36
C LEU A 59 -12.47 -7.23 -13.52
N THR A 60 -12.74 -8.36 -14.18
CA THR A 60 -13.76 -8.43 -15.25
C THR A 60 -15.17 -8.24 -14.68
N GLU A 61 -15.50 -8.92 -13.57
CA GLU A 61 -16.81 -8.80 -12.90
C GLU A 61 -17.09 -7.39 -12.39
N THR A 62 -16.08 -6.74 -11.83
CA THR A 62 -16.25 -5.41 -11.22
C THR A 62 -16.09 -4.28 -12.21
N GLY A 63 -15.33 -4.48 -13.29
CA GLY A 63 -14.92 -3.43 -14.21
C GLY A 63 -13.90 -2.46 -13.61
N LEU A 64 -13.20 -2.86 -12.53
CA LEU A 64 -12.15 -2.06 -11.92
C LEU A 64 -10.90 -2.08 -12.80
N GLU A 65 -10.32 -0.91 -13.05
CA GLU A 65 -9.03 -0.82 -13.75
C GLU A 65 -7.94 -1.50 -12.92
N PRO A 66 -7.11 -2.38 -13.51
CA PRO A 66 -6.13 -3.16 -12.77
C PRO A 66 -5.15 -2.33 -11.93
N ASP A 67 -4.76 -1.14 -12.38
CA ASP A 67 -3.84 -0.24 -11.69
C ASP A 67 -4.44 0.40 -10.41
N SER A 68 -5.77 0.34 -10.28
CA SER A 68 -6.48 0.76 -9.07
C SER A 68 -6.43 -0.31 -7.96
N LEU A 69 -6.04 -1.54 -8.27
CA LEU A 69 -5.81 -2.60 -7.27
C LEU A 69 -4.33 -2.69 -6.92
N LYS A 70 -4.02 -2.56 -5.62
CA LYS A 70 -2.68 -2.67 -5.07
C LYS A 70 -2.64 -3.82 -4.06
N LEU A 71 -1.77 -4.78 -4.30
CA LEU A 71 -1.57 -5.93 -3.40
C LEU A 71 -0.43 -5.62 -2.43
N GLU A 72 -0.70 -5.71 -1.14
CA GLU A 72 0.27 -5.53 -0.07
C GLU A 72 0.78 -6.87 0.43
N ILE A 73 2.10 -7.02 0.49
CA ILE A 73 2.78 -8.25 0.86
C ILE A 73 3.87 -7.89 1.85
N THR A 74 3.90 -8.55 3.00
CA THR A 74 4.92 -8.26 4.02
C THR A 74 6.32 -8.64 3.53
N GLU A 75 7.32 -7.87 3.96
CA GLU A 75 8.73 -8.13 3.66
C GLU A 75 9.13 -9.57 3.97
N PHE A 76 8.70 -10.08 5.13
CA PHE A 76 8.99 -11.44 5.59
C PHE A 76 8.52 -12.52 4.60
N SER A 77 7.37 -12.29 3.97
CA SER A 77 6.75 -13.24 3.03
C SER A 77 7.55 -13.43 1.73
N ILE A 78 8.47 -12.52 1.42
CA ILE A 78 9.23 -12.53 0.16
C ILE A 78 10.51 -13.34 0.27
N VAL A 79 11.11 -13.38 1.47
CA VAL A 79 12.47 -13.92 1.67
C VAL A 79 12.52 -15.44 1.47
N ASP A 80 11.49 -16.17 1.89
CA ASP A 80 11.50 -17.64 1.88
C ASP A 80 11.40 -18.30 0.49
N HIS A 81 10.94 -17.55 -0.56
CA HIS A 81 10.65 -18.12 -1.89
C HIS A 81 10.99 -17.16 -3.05
N SER A 82 12.17 -16.57 -3.04
CA SER A 82 12.53 -15.44 -3.92
C SER A 82 12.24 -15.65 -5.42
N ASP A 83 12.58 -16.80 -6.00
CA ASP A 83 12.41 -17.04 -7.43
C ASP A 83 10.94 -17.29 -7.83
N ILE A 84 10.20 -18.03 -6.99
CA ILE A 84 8.77 -18.31 -7.21
C ILE A 84 7.97 -17.01 -7.05
N THR A 85 8.30 -16.21 -6.05
CA THR A 85 7.68 -14.92 -5.78
C THR A 85 7.96 -13.91 -6.90
N ALA A 86 9.20 -13.87 -7.41
CA ALA A 86 9.54 -12.99 -8.54
C ALA A 86 8.74 -13.33 -9.80
N ALA A 87 8.59 -14.63 -10.11
CA ALA A 87 7.77 -15.08 -11.22
C ALA A 87 6.28 -14.77 -11.01
N ALA A 88 5.76 -14.90 -9.78
CA ALA A 88 4.40 -14.51 -9.43
C ALA A 88 4.17 -13.02 -9.62
N PHE A 89 5.08 -12.18 -9.10
CA PHE A 89 4.99 -10.72 -9.26
C PHE A 89 5.02 -10.29 -10.72
N THR A 90 5.85 -10.91 -11.54
CA THR A 90 5.91 -10.63 -12.99
C THR A 90 4.55 -10.88 -13.64
N ARG A 91 3.91 -12.03 -13.34
CA ARG A 91 2.57 -12.37 -13.88
C ARG A 91 1.49 -11.40 -13.42
N LEU A 92 1.57 -10.89 -12.18
CA LEU A 92 0.61 -9.91 -11.65
C LEU A 92 0.84 -8.53 -12.28
N LYS A 93 2.08 -8.14 -12.48
CA LYS A 93 2.41 -6.89 -13.17
C LYS A 93 1.95 -6.88 -14.63
N GLU A 94 2.05 -8.01 -15.34
CA GLU A 94 1.52 -8.15 -16.70
C GLU A 94 0.01 -7.96 -16.76
N LEU A 95 -0.70 -8.24 -15.66
CA LEU A 95 -2.13 -7.97 -15.53
C LEU A 95 -2.43 -6.47 -15.28
N GLY A 96 -1.41 -5.69 -14.90
CA GLY A 96 -1.55 -4.27 -14.57
C GLY A 96 -1.78 -3.97 -13.09
N VAL A 97 -1.90 -5.00 -12.24
CA VAL A 97 -2.07 -4.85 -10.79
C VAL A 97 -0.77 -4.37 -10.16
N GLN A 98 -0.87 -3.47 -9.18
CA GLN A 98 0.29 -2.93 -8.48
C GLN A 98 0.68 -3.79 -7.28
N ILE A 99 1.98 -3.86 -6.99
CA ILE A 99 2.53 -4.64 -5.88
C ILE A 99 3.27 -3.69 -4.94
N GLN A 100 2.98 -3.78 -3.66
CA GLN A 100 3.60 -3.00 -2.61
C GLN A 100 4.17 -3.94 -1.54
N ILE A 101 5.37 -3.63 -1.07
CA ILE A 101 6.00 -4.35 0.04
C ILE A 101 5.63 -3.64 1.33
N ASP A 102 5.03 -4.38 2.25
CA ASP A 102 4.58 -3.91 3.56
C ASP A 102 5.60 -4.25 4.66
N ASP A 103 5.52 -3.53 5.80
CA ASP A 103 6.38 -3.70 6.98
C ASP A 103 7.89 -3.64 6.65
N PHE A 104 8.28 -2.79 5.68
CA PHE A 104 9.67 -2.75 5.20
C PHE A 104 10.63 -2.16 6.23
N GLY A 105 11.71 -2.91 6.47
CA GLY A 105 12.81 -2.55 7.36
C GLY A 105 12.86 -3.33 8.66
N ILE A 106 11.82 -4.11 9.00
CA ILE A 106 11.81 -4.97 10.19
C ILE A 106 12.52 -6.30 9.91
N GLY A 107 12.51 -6.75 8.66
CA GLY A 107 13.05 -8.04 8.24
C GLY A 107 14.55 -8.02 7.95
N TYR A 108 15.10 -9.21 7.69
CA TYR A 108 16.49 -9.40 7.24
C TYR A 108 16.57 -9.30 5.71
N SER A 109 15.96 -8.33 5.07
CA SER A 109 16.01 -8.24 3.61
C SER A 109 17.41 -8.03 3.11
N SER A 110 17.88 -8.97 2.32
CA SER A 110 18.99 -8.72 1.44
C SER A 110 18.52 -7.74 0.35
N LEU A 111 18.95 -6.49 0.41
CA LEU A 111 18.64 -5.43 -0.57
C LEU A 111 18.86 -5.87 -2.03
N GLY A 112 19.69 -6.92 -2.23
CA GLY A 112 19.95 -7.49 -3.54
C GLY A 112 18.74 -8.13 -4.22
N TYR A 113 17.74 -8.61 -3.46
CA TYR A 113 16.56 -9.22 -4.06
C TYR A 113 15.54 -8.19 -4.54
N LEU A 114 15.45 -7.03 -3.86
CA LEU A 114 14.46 -6.00 -4.21
C LEU A 114 14.61 -5.48 -5.64
N SER A 115 15.85 -5.42 -6.14
CA SER A 115 16.10 -4.97 -7.52
C SER A 115 15.52 -5.92 -8.58
N ASN A 116 15.24 -7.17 -8.21
CA ASN A 116 14.72 -8.19 -9.11
C ASN A 116 13.19 -8.29 -9.07
N PHE A 117 12.56 -7.63 -8.10
CA PHE A 117 11.10 -7.66 -7.98
C PHE A 117 10.45 -6.48 -8.71
N PRO A 118 9.45 -6.73 -9.55
CA PRO A 118 8.73 -5.67 -10.25
C PRO A 118 7.68 -5.02 -9.35
N ILE A 119 8.14 -4.42 -8.24
CA ILE A 119 7.28 -3.74 -7.25
C ILE A 119 7.01 -2.29 -7.63
N ASN A 120 5.94 -1.71 -7.07
CA ASN A 120 5.52 -0.34 -7.31
C ASN A 120 5.81 0.58 -6.12
N ALA A 121 5.76 0.05 -4.88
CA ALA A 121 6.02 0.83 -3.69
C ALA A 121 6.64 0.00 -2.56
N LEU A 122 7.33 0.70 -1.64
CA LEU A 122 7.73 0.21 -0.34
C LEU A 122 7.02 1.03 0.74
N LYS A 123 6.44 0.34 1.74
CA LYS A 123 5.80 0.96 2.91
C LYS A 123 6.78 0.88 4.08
N ILE A 124 7.18 2.03 4.60
CA ILE A 124 8.05 2.12 5.77
C ILE A 124 7.23 1.76 6.99
N ASP A 125 7.65 0.75 7.74
CA ASP A 125 6.95 0.32 8.94
C ASP A 125 6.85 1.45 9.98
N ARG A 126 5.74 1.45 10.70
CA ARG A 126 5.42 2.45 11.73
C ARG A 126 6.48 2.56 12.83
N SER A 127 7.20 1.49 13.15
CA SER A 127 8.23 1.52 14.20
C SER A 127 9.34 2.52 13.90
N PHE A 128 9.65 2.77 12.62
CA PHE A 128 10.62 3.79 12.22
C PHE A 128 10.02 5.19 12.19
N VAL A 129 8.71 5.31 11.98
CA VAL A 129 8.01 6.60 11.91
C VAL A 129 7.69 7.15 13.30
N ASN A 130 7.38 6.27 14.26
CA ASN A 130 7.00 6.67 15.61
C ASN A 130 8.03 7.58 16.27
N ASP A 131 9.31 7.23 16.22
CA ASP A 131 10.38 7.92 16.89
C ASP A 131 11.22 8.83 15.97
N ILE A 132 10.75 9.07 14.74
CA ILE A 132 11.50 9.82 13.70
C ILE A 132 11.93 11.23 14.13
N ILE A 133 11.23 11.84 15.10
CA ILE A 133 11.54 13.18 15.61
C ILE A 133 12.66 13.12 16.63
N GLU A 134 12.61 12.16 17.56
CA GLU A 134 13.47 12.10 18.73
C GLU A 134 14.71 11.25 18.51
N ASP A 135 14.59 10.15 17.75
CA ASP A 135 15.66 9.20 17.47
C ASP A 135 16.32 9.47 16.12
N THR A 136 17.58 9.92 16.15
CA THR A 136 18.38 10.13 14.93
C THR A 136 18.65 8.83 14.18
N GLY A 137 18.79 7.69 14.86
CA GLY A 137 19.01 6.38 14.22
C GLY A 137 17.79 5.95 13.40
N GLN A 138 16.59 6.12 13.93
CA GLN A 138 15.35 5.84 13.18
C GLN A 138 15.22 6.76 11.96
N ARG A 139 15.56 8.02 12.11
CA ARG A 139 15.59 8.99 11.01
C ARG A 139 16.55 8.59 9.90
N ASP A 140 17.76 8.19 10.26
CA ASP A 140 18.79 7.76 9.30
C ASP A 140 18.33 6.51 8.51
N ILE A 141 17.61 5.58 9.17
CA ILE A 141 17.01 4.42 8.52
C ILE A 141 15.94 4.86 7.52
N VAL A 142 15.03 5.74 7.91
CA VAL A 142 13.98 6.26 7.02
C VAL A 142 14.60 6.97 5.81
N GLU A 143 15.64 7.78 6.02
CA GLU A 143 16.36 8.45 4.94
C GLU A 143 17.01 7.45 3.98
N ALA A 144 17.63 6.40 4.52
CA ALA A 144 18.23 5.33 3.72
C ALA A 144 17.18 4.59 2.88
N ILE A 145 16.01 4.27 3.44
CA ILE A 145 14.90 3.64 2.72
C ILE A 145 14.41 4.56 1.60
N ILE A 146 14.21 5.85 1.87
CA ILE A 146 13.80 6.83 0.86
C ILE A 146 14.83 6.94 -0.27
N ALA A 147 16.14 6.93 0.06
CA ALA A 147 17.19 6.95 -0.94
C ALA A 147 17.20 5.66 -1.79
N LEU A 148 16.94 4.51 -1.18
CA LEU A 148 16.81 3.23 -1.87
C LEU A 148 15.64 3.24 -2.86
N THR A 149 14.45 3.68 -2.44
CA THR A 149 13.26 3.73 -3.30
C THR A 149 13.46 4.62 -4.52
N LYS A 150 14.16 5.74 -4.36
CA LYS A 150 14.55 6.62 -5.49
C LYS A 150 15.43 5.90 -6.49
N ARG A 151 16.40 5.08 -6.04
CA ARG A 151 17.30 4.31 -6.93
C ARG A 151 16.57 3.17 -7.64
N LEU A 152 15.61 2.55 -6.97
CA LEU A 152 14.79 1.49 -7.55
C LEU A 152 13.66 2.03 -8.44
N ASN A 153 13.44 3.34 -8.45
CA ASN A 153 12.33 4.01 -9.15
C ASN A 153 10.96 3.45 -8.70
N VAL A 154 10.79 3.25 -7.40
CA VAL A 154 9.55 2.84 -6.75
C VAL A 154 9.06 3.92 -5.80
N GLN A 155 7.77 3.94 -5.49
CA GLN A 155 7.20 4.87 -4.52
C GLN A 155 7.59 4.49 -3.09
N VAL A 156 7.57 5.47 -2.19
CA VAL A 156 7.70 5.25 -0.74
C VAL A 156 6.47 5.77 -0.04
N ILE A 157 5.95 4.99 0.91
CA ILE A 157 4.79 5.31 1.72
C ILE A 157 5.21 5.17 3.19
N ALA A 158 4.96 6.17 4.01
CA ALA A 158 5.22 6.08 5.45
C ALA A 158 3.97 5.63 6.19
N GLU A 159 4.10 4.66 7.08
CA GLU A 159 3.01 4.16 7.91
C GLU A 159 3.06 4.71 9.33
N GLY A 160 1.90 4.71 10.01
CA GLY A 160 1.82 5.12 11.39
C GLY A 160 2.09 6.61 11.62
N VAL A 161 1.73 7.48 10.67
CA VAL A 161 1.81 8.93 10.86
C VAL A 161 0.73 9.36 11.84
N GLU A 162 1.13 9.77 13.06
CA GLU A 162 0.21 10.11 14.15
C GLU A 162 0.26 11.59 14.52
N THR A 163 1.33 12.31 14.13
CA THR A 163 1.48 13.73 14.47
C THR A 163 1.84 14.60 13.26
N PRO A 164 1.52 15.90 13.30
CA PRO A 164 1.90 16.84 12.24
C PRO A 164 3.42 17.00 12.10
N GLU A 165 4.17 16.85 13.22
CA GLU A 165 5.62 16.92 13.23
C GLU A 165 6.25 15.75 12.47
N GLN A 166 5.74 14.53 12.67
CA GLN A 166 6.14 13.34 11.89
C GLN A 166 5.89 13.57 10.41
N LEU A 167 4.68 14.04 10.03
CA LEU A 167 4.36 14.33 8.64
C LEU A 167 5.29 15.39 8.03
N ALA A 168 5.60 16.46 8.76
CA ALA A 168 6.51 17.51 8.32
C ALA A 168 7.92 16.95 8.09
N LYS A 169 8.42 16.13 9.01
CA LYS A 169 9.74 15.50 8.91
C LYS A 169 9.81 14.53 7.71
N LEU A 170 8.81 13.68 7.53
CA LEU A 170 8.74 12.77 6.38
C LEU A 170 8.77 13.52 5.05
N ARG A 171 8.03 14.64 4.95
CA ARG A 171 8.05 15.52 3.77
C ARG A 171 9.41 16.15 3.52
N GLU A 172 10.09 16.62 4.59
CA GLU A 172 11.45 17.15 4.52
C GLU A 172 12.42 16.12 3.94
N LEU A 173 12.31 14.85 4.36
CA LEU A 173 13.11 13.74 3.85
C LEU A 173 12.72 13.31 2.42
N GLY A 174 11.59 13.80 1.91
CA GLY A 174 11.13 13.54 0.55
C GLY A 174 10.12 12.39 0.43
N CYS A 175 9.54 11.90 1.54
CA CYS A 175 8.39 11.01 1.53
C CYS A 175 7.11 11.83 1.30
N LYS A 176 6.39 11.54 0.20
CA LYS A 176 5.19 12.30 -0.20
C LYS A 176 3.89 11.58 0.12
N LEU A 177 3.95 10.29 0.38
CA LEU A 177 2.78 9.47 0.66
C LEU A 177 2.87 8.96 2.10
N GLY A 178 1.73 8.96 2.77
CA GLY A 178 1.67 8.50 4.16
C GLY A 178 0.30 7.96 4.52
N GLN A 179 0.29 7.12 5.55
CA GLN A 179 -0.88 6.52 6.14
C GLN A 179 -0.75 6.58 7.67
N GLY A 180 -1.84 6.87 8.37
CA GLY A 180 -1.82 6.89 9.84
C GLY A 180 -2.98 7.68 10.44
N PHE A 181 -3.09 7.61 11.76
CA PHE A 181 -4.23 8.18 12.51
C PHE A 181 -4.30 9.70 12.46
N PHE A 182 -3.19 10.36 12.17
CA PHE A 182 -3.19 11.80 11.94
C PHE A 182 -3.97 12.18 10.66
N LEU A 183 -3.96 11.31 9.65
CA LEU A 183 -4.69 11.54 8.39
C LEU A 183 -6.14 11.09 8.53
N SER A 184 -6.38 9.87 8.98
CA SER A 184 -7.69 9.32 9.30
C SER A 184 -7.53 8.06 10.16
N THR A 185 -8.39 7.89 11.14
CA THR A 185 -8.57 6.58 11.80
C THR A 185 -9.27 5.61 10.86
N PRO A 186 -9.21 4.29 11.10
CA PRO A 186 -9.97 3.32 10.31
C PRO A 186 -11.46 3.66 10.29
N LEU A 187 -12.05 3.63 9.11
CA LEU A 187 -13.45 3.96 8.85
C LEU A 187 -14.18 2.76 8.29
N ASP A 188 -15.45 2.62 8.63
CA ASP A 188 -16.35 1.74 7.88
C ASP A 188 -16.73 2.35 6.52
N GLY A 189 -17.39 1.56 5.66
CA GLY A 189 -17.75 2.00 4.32
C GLY A 189 -18.52 3.33 4.27
N PRO A 190 -19.61 3.52 5.06
CA PRO A 190 -20.37 4.78 5.07
C PRO A 190 -19.55 6.00 5.49
N HIS A 191 -18.70 5.89 6.49
CA HIS A 191 -17.84 7.00 6.93
C HIS A 191 -16.71 7.29 5.93
N ALA A 192 -16.12 6.25 5.31
CA ALA A 192 -15.15 6.43 4.23
C ALA A 192 -15.77 7.15 3.02
N GLU A 193 -17.02 6.83 2.68
CA GLU A 193 -17.78 7.49 1.62
C GLU A 193 -18.01 8.97 1.92
N GLN A 194 -18.35 9.31 3.17
CA GLN A 194 -18.46 10.70 3.61
C GLN A 194 -17.14 11.46 3.45
N LEU A 195 -16.01 10.85 3.84
CA LEU A 195 -14.69 11.44 3.68
C LEU A 195 -14.35 11.70 2.20
N ILE A 196 -14.59 10.73 1.32
CA ILE A 196 -14.40 10.88 -0.13
C ILE A 196 -15.21 12.06 -0.66
N THR A 197 -16.47 12.17 -0.24
CA THR A 197 -17.35 13.26 -0.65
C THR A 197 -16.84 14.62 -0.17
N GLN A 198 -16.39 14.72 1.08
CA GLN A 198 -15.84 15.95 1.64
C GLN A 198 -14.58 16.40 0.90
N ILE A 199 -13.66 15.48 0.61
CA ILE A 199 -12.44 15.79 -0.15
C ILE A 199 -12.77 16.26 -1.56
N LYS A 200 -13.67 15.54 -2.25
CA LYS A 200 -14.03 15.86 -3.64
C LYS A 200 -14.69 17.23 -3.79
N PHE A 201 -15.62 17.58 -2.89
CA PHE A 201 -16.39 18.83 -2.97
C PHE A 201 -15.72 19.99 -2.21
N GLY A 202 -14.48 19.83 -1.75
CA GLY A 202 -13.71 20.90 -1.11
C GLY A 202 -14.23 21.36 0.26
N THR A 203 -15.12 20.56 0.89
CA THR A 203 -15.66 20.86 2.23
C THR A 203 -14.82 20.24 3.36
N GLY A 204 -13.86 19.37 3.02
CA GLY A 204 -12.94 18.73 3.93
C GLY A 204 -11.53 18.75 3.35
N MET A 205 -10.63 19.50 3.95
CA MET A 205 -9.20 19.24 3.84
C MET A 205 -8.86 18.15 4.83
N LEU A 206 -8.07 17.15 4.41
CA LEU A 206 -7.39 16.31 5.40
C LEU A 206 -6.56 17.26 6.29
N PRO A 207 -6.64 17.14 7.63
CA PRO A 207 -5.99 18.09 8.55
C PRO A 207 -4.50 18.36 8.27
N ALA A 208 -3.89 17.42 7.55
CA ALA A 208 -2.48 17.46 7.15
C ALA A 208 -2.16 18.31 5.91
N LEU A 209 -3.15 18.86 5.22
CA LEU A 209 -2.95 19.53 3.92
C LEU A 209 -3.12 21.06 3.98
N GLU A 210 -3.49 21.62 5.12
CA GLU A 210 -3.49 23.08 5.26
C GLU A 210 -2.05 23.63 5.21
N PRO A 211 -1.70 24.46 4.21
CA PRO A 211 -0.47 25.21 4.28
C PRO A 211 -0.59 26.16 5.49
N LYS A 212 0.34 26.09 6.44
CA LYS A 212 0.47 27.15 7.45
C LYS A 212 0.74 28.44 6.66
N GLU A 213 -0.23 29.34 6.65
CA GLU A 213 0.00 30.72 6.22
C GLU A 213 1.09 31.30 7.13
N ASN A 214 2.20 31.73 6.51
CA ASN A 214 3.26 32.48 7.16
C ASN A 214 2.81 33.93 7.40
#